data_fa96153ece4034ddb389c360eadb6354
#
_entry.id   fa96153ece4034ddb389c360eadb6354
#
_cell.length_a   1.000
_cell.length_b   1.000
_cell.length_c   1.000
_cell.angle_alpha   90.00
_cell.angle_beta   90.00
_cell.angle_gamma   90.00
#
_symmetry.space_group_name_H-M   'P 1'
#
loop_
_entity.id
_entity.type
_entity.pdbx_description
1 polymer ?
#
loop_
_entity_poly.entity_id
_entity_poly.type
_entity_poly.pdbx_seq_one_letter_code
_entity_poly.pdbx_strand_id
1 'polypeptide(L)'
;MKQKGFFDENDRLQELSKLGDPLEKLNRHINWEGLRGSLTEALKKEAKGPGGRPPFDYVMMFKIIILQKLYNMADDKTEYQIKDRLSFQRFLGLQLCDTVPDAKTIWHFKEELNEADMLETVFDQFVEELERNGIVTRSGSIVDATFVDVPRQRNTKEENKLIKEGTTPEAWEQEANRHKKAQKDIHARWAIKNKEKHYGYKNHIKIDKKSKIITKYRATSAEVHDSRELKHLFEQQKDKRLYGDSAYTGEAVQSCIPETTLNRIHEKGYR
;
A
#
# COMPACT_ATOMS: atom_id res chain seq x y z
N MET A 1 -40.39 23.85 8.63
CA MET A 1 -39.49 23.13 7.70
C MET A 1 -38.90 24.17 6.75
N LYS A 2 -37.56 24.23 6.61
CA LYS A 2 -36.93 25.03 5.54
C LYS A 2 -37.30 24.42 4.19
N GLN A 3 -37.73 25.24 3.24
CA GLN A 3 -37.98 24.85 1.85
C GLN A 3 -36.65 24.37 1.26
N LYS A 4 -36.63 23.22 0.57
CA LYS A 4 -35.42 22.72 -0.09
C LYS A 4 -34.99 23.73 -1.16
N GLY A 5 -33.79 24.30 -0.99
CA GLY A 5 -33.21 25.28 -1.89
C GLY A 5 -32.29 24.62 -2.91
N PHE A 6 -32.06 25.29 -4.01
CA PHE A 6 -31.16 24.84 -5.10
C PHE A 6 -29.69 24.75 -4.67
N PHE A 7 -29.33 25.41 -3.55
CA PHE A 7 -27.95 25.52 -3.03
C PHE A 7 -27.71 24.72 -1.74
N ASP A 8 -28.70 23.93 -1.27
CA ASP A 8 -28.61 23.22 0.01
C ASP A 8 -27.36 22.30 0.09
N GLU A 9 -26.96 21.69 -1.03
CA GLU A 9 -25.77 20.86 -1.10
C GLU A 9 -24.48 21.71 -0.94
N ASN A 10 -24.38 22.81 -1.63
CA ASN A 10 -23.23 23.73 -1.54
C ASN A 10 -23.10 24.33 -0.13
N ASP A 11 -24.22 24.71 0.47
CA ASP A 11 -24.27 25.23 1.84
C ASP A 11 -23.75 24.16 2.83
N ARG A 12 -24.18 22.91 2.63
CA ARG A 12 -23.73 21.80 3.46
C ARG A 12 -22.23 21.50 3.28
N LEU A 13 -21.73 21.53 2.06
CA LEU A 13 -20.31 21.37 1.79
C LEU A 13 -19.46 22.50 2.39
N GLN A 14 -19.97 23.75 2.39
CA GLN A 14 -19.31 24.86 3.07
C GLN A 14 -19.28 24.70 4.60
N GLU A 15 -20.36 24.21 5.19
CA GLU A 15 -20.38 23.86 6.62
C GLU A 15 -19.32 22.81 6.96
N LEU A 16 -19.20 21.74 6.15
CA LEU A 16 -18.16 20.71 6.34
C LEU A 16 -16.75 21.30 6.23
N SER A 17 -16.52 22.23 5.30
CA SER A 17 -15.22 22.93 5.16
C SER A 17 -14.89 23.75 6.41
N LYS A 18 -15.88 24.46 6.99
CA LYS A 18 -15.70 25.22 8.24
C LYS A 18 -15.36 24.32 9.44
N LEU A 19 -15.86 23.09 9.45
CA LEU A 19 -15.52 22.06 10.45
C LEU A 19 -14.14 21.45 10.24
N GLY A 20 -13.48 21.74 9.12
CA GLY A 20 -12.10 21.30 8.85
C GLY A 20 -12.00 19.92 8.20
N ASP A 21 -12.72 19.70 7.11
CA ASP A 21 -12.68 18.43 6.34
C ASP A 21 -11.24 18.04 5.94
N PRO A 22 -10.70 16.91 6.46
CA PRO A 22 -9.34 16.47 6.16
C PRO A 22 -9.16 16.07 4.69
N LEU A 23 -10.22 15.59 4.02
CA LEU A 23 -10.18 15.19 2.61
C LEU A 23 -10.06 16.40 1.68
N GLU A 24 -10.64 17.54 2.05
CA GLU A 24 -10.45 18.78 1.30
C GLU A 24 -8.99 19.24 1.37
N LYS A 25 -8.35 19.13 2.54
CA LYS A 25 -6.93 19.43 2.70
C LYS A 25 -6.07 18.51 1.84
N LEU A 26 -6.40 17.21 1.82
CA LEU A 26 -5.69 16.22 1.01
C LEU A 26 -5.81 16.55 -0.49
N ASN A 27 -7.01 16.88 -0.98
CA ASN A 27 -7.22 17.30 -2.36
C ASN A 27 -6.44 18.57 -2.74
N ARG A 28 -6.23 19.47 -1.80
CA ARG A 28 -5.49 20.72 -2.03
C ARG A 28 -3.98 20.48 -2.15
N HIS A 29 -3.44 19.53 -1.39
CA HIS A 29 -2.00 19.29 -1.33
C HIS A 29 -1.49 18.24 -2.31
N ILE A 30 -2.37 17.42 -2.88
CA ILE A 30 -1.99 16.33 -3.79
C ILE A 30 -2.44 16.67 -5.21
N ASN A 31 -1.50 16.66 -6.14
CA ASN A 31 -1.81 16.74 -7.57
C ASN A 31 -2.20 15.33 -8.08
N TRP A 32 -3.46 14.96 -7.90
CA TRP A 32 -3.98 13.66 -8.31
C TRP A 32 -3.86 13.41 -9.83
N GLU A 33 -3.99 14.46 -10.64
CA GLU A 33 -3.87 14.37 -12.09
C GLU A 33 -2.46 13.98 -12.54
N GLY A 34 -1.44 14.25 -11.73
CA GLY A 34 -0.08 13.78 -11.97
C GLY A 34 0.07 12.26 -12.04
N LEU A 35 -0.86 11.51 -11.42
CA LEU A 35 -0.88 10.04 -11.45
C LEU A 35 -1.60 9.48 -12.68
N ARG A 36 -2.37 10.29 -13.41
CA ARG A 36 -3.23 9.85 -14.53
C ARG A 36 -2.43 9.13 -15.63
N GLY A 37 -1.28 9.66 -16.00
CA GLY A 37 -0.43 9.08 -17.04
C GLY A 37 -0.08 7.63 -16.77
N SER A 38 0.53 7.38 -15.63
CA SER A 38 0.97 6.04 -15.20
C SER A 38 -0.20 5.08 -15.01
N LEU A 39 -1.29 5.54 -14.38
CA LEU A 39 -2.48 4.71 -14.20
C LEU A 39 -3.13 4.33 -15.54
N THR A 40 -3.19 5.28 -16.49
CA THR A 40 -3.78 5.02 -17.80
C THR A 40 -2.92 4.07 -18.63
N GLU A 41 -1.59 4.25 -18.60
CA GLU A 41 -0.66 3.39 -19.33
C GLU A 41 -0.73 1.94 -18.84
N ALA A 42 -0.76 1.76 -17.53
CA ALA A 42 -0.77 0.43 -16.91
C ALA A 42 -2.11 -0.31 -17.08
N LEU A 43 -3.23 0.41 -17.02
CA LEU A 43 -4.57 -0.18 -16.97
C LEU A 43 -5.32 -0.08 -18.30
N LYS A 44 -4.70 0.48 -19.34
CA LYS A 44 -5.31 0.62 -20.66
C LYS A 44 -5.62 -0.75 -21.26
N LYS A 45 -6.91 -1.02 -21.44
CA LYS A 45 -7.37 -2.24 -22.13
C LYS A 45 -7.58 -1.93 -23.61
N GLU A 46 -7.19 -2.87 -24.45
CA GLU A 46 -7.58 -2.83 -25.86
C GLU A 46 -9.11 -2.99 -25.98
N ALA A 47 -9.72 -2.11 -26.77
CA ALA A 47 -11.15 -2.19 -27.04
C ALA A 47 -11.47 -3.50 -27.80
N LYS A 48 -12.26 -4.39 -27.18
CA LYS A 48 -12.68 -5.66 -27.82
C LYS A 48 -13.79 -5.52 -28.86
N GLY A 49 -14.25 -4.27 -29.11
CA GLY A 49 -15.33 -3.98 -30.05
C GLY A 49 -15.86 -2.53 -29.90
N PRO A 50 -16.84 -2.13 -30.75
CA PRO A 50 -17.38 -0.76 -30.77
C PRO A 50 -18.34 -0.43 -29.63
N GLY A 51 -18.59 -1.35 -28.70
CA GLY A 51 -19.55 -1.20 -27.60
C GLY A 51 -18.92 -1.55 -26.25
N GLY A 52 -19.61 -1.15 -25.18
CA GLY A 52 -19.23 -1.42 -23.80
C GLY A 52 -19.38 -0.17 -22.93
N ARG A 53 -19.56 -0.38 -21.60
CA ARG A 53 -19.54 0.71 -20.64
C ARG A 53 -18.10 1.22 -20.52
N PRO A 54 -17.85 2.54 -20.64
CA PRO A 54 -16.52 3.08 -20.39
C PRO A 54 -16.08 2.76 -18.95
N PRO A 55 -14.78 2.53 -18.72
CA PRO A 55 -14.26 2.34 -17.37
C PRO A 55 -14.49 3.60 -16.53
N PHE A 56 -14.56 3.41 -15.21
CA PHE A 56 -14.50 4.53 -14.29
C PHE A 56 -13.16 5.25 -14.41
N ASP A 57 -13.14 6.53 -14.08
CA ASP A 57 -11.92 7.33 -14.08
C ASP A 57 -10.87 6.70 -13.13
N TYR A 58 -9.66 6.44 -13.63
CA TYR A 58 -8.63 5.73 -12.88
C TYR A 58 -8.10 6.55 -11.69
N VAL A 59 -8.05 7.87 -11.80
CA VAL A 59 -7.66 8.75 -10.69
C VAL A 59 -8.71 8.69 -9.58
N MET A 60 -10.00 8.73 -9.95
CA MET A 60 -11.09 8.56 -8.99
C MET A 60 -11.02 7.18 -8.31
N MET A 61 -10.80 6.11 -9.07
CA MET A 61 -10.66 4.76 -8.52
C MET A 61 -9.48 4.66 -7.55
N PHE A 62 -8.35 5.29 -7.88
CA PHE A 62 -7.21 5.36 -6.97
C PHE A 62 -7.53 6.14 -5.68
N LYS A 63 -8.24 7.26 -5.78
CA LYS A 63 -8.73 8.00 -4.61
C LYS A 63 -9.66 7.14 -3.72
N ILE A 64 -10.44 6.25 -4.30
CA ILE A 64 -11.28 5.29 -3.54
C ILE A 64 -10.39 4.36 -2.70
N ILE A 65 -9.29 3.83 -3.27
CA ILE A 65 -8.34 3.02 -2.50
C ILE A 65 -7.74 3.82 -1.32
N ILE A 66 -7.40 5.08 -1.55
CA ILE A 66 -6.91 5.96 -0.48
C ILE A 66 -7.97 6.12 0.62
N LEU A 67 -9.24 6.35 0.27
CA LEU A 67 -10.34 6.40 1.25
C LEU A 67 -10.46 5.10 2.04
N GLN A 68 -10.38 3.96 1.37
CA GLN A 68 -10.43 2.65 2.03
C GLN A 68 -9.35 2.51 3.10
N LYS A 69 -8.12 2.92 2.78
CA LYS A 69 -6.98 2.84 3.70
C LYS A 69 -7.09 3.85 4.83
N LEU A 70 -7.47 5.09 4.55
CA LEU A 70 -7.63 6.14 5.57
C LEU A 70 -8.70 5.81 6.60
N TYR A 71 -9.80 5.19 6.17
CA TYR A 71 -10.95 4.90 7.04
C TYR A 71 -11.09 3.42 7.38
N ASN A 72 -10.11 2.59 7.01
CA ASN A 72 -10.09 1.14 7.25
C ASN A 72 -11.40 0.44 6.85
N MET A 73 -11.81 0.65 5.59
CA MET A 73 -13.06 0.13 5.06
C MET A 73 -12.86 -1.09 4.16
N ALA A 74 -13.74 -2.07 4.29
CA ALA A 74 -13.89 -3.15 3.31
C ALA A 74 -14.60 -2.65 2.04
N ASP A 75 -14.50 -3.40 0.93
CA ASP A 75 -15.07 -3.00 -0.37
C ASP A 75 -16.56 -2.71 -0.30
N ASP A 76 -17.35 -3.61 0.31
CA ASP A 76 -18.80 -3.44 0.49
C ASP A 76 -19.16 -2.17 1.30
N LYS A 77 -18.39 -1.90 2.36
CA LYS A 77 -18.59 -0.70 3.16
C LYS A 77 -18.20 0.58 2.40
N THR A 78 -17.21 0.49 1.51
CA THR A 78 -16.73 1.64 0.74
C THR A 78 -17.80 2.17 -0.20
N GLU A 79 -18.45 1.30 -0.97
CA GLU A 79 -19.57 1.69 -1.84
C GLU A 79 -20.66 2.41 -1.06
N TYR A 80 -21.10 1.84 0.07
CA TYR A 80 -22.12 2.45 0.93
C TYR A 80 -21.69 3.82 1.45
N GLN A 81 -20.47 3.92 1.98
CA GLN A 81 -19.95 5.17 2.59
C GLN A 81 -19.76 6.28 1.54
N ILE A 82 -19.41 5.96 0.29
CA ILE A 82 -19.31 6.94 -0.78
C ILE A 82 -20.71 7.50 -1.10
N LYS A 83 -21.74 6.65 -1.13
CA LYS A 83 -23.13 7.08 -1.36
C LYS A 83 -23.69 7.93 -0.21
N ASP A 84 -23.28 7.63 1.02
CA ASP A 84 -23.81 8.25 2.25
C ASP A 84 -23.13 9.59 2.61
N ARG A 85 -21.83 9.76 2.30
CA ARG A 85 -21.02 10.90 2.77
C ARG A 85 -20.73 11.91 1.67
N LEU A 86 -21.26 13.10 1.81
CA LEU A 86 -20.96 14.24 0.93
C LEU A 86 -19.46 14.59 0.86
N SER A 87 -18.72 14.45 1.97
CA SER A 87 -17.27 14.69 1.99
C SER A 87 -16.51 13.69 1.10
N PHE A 88 -16.96 12.43 1.01
CA PHE A 88 -16.37 11.42 0.15
C PHE A 88 -16.68 11.71 -1.33
N GLN A 89 -17.94 12.05 -1.64
CA GLN A 89 -18.34 12.42 -3.00
C GLN A 89 -17.54 13.64 -3.48
N ARG A 90 -17.44 14.69 -2.66
CA ARG A 90 -16.61 15.86 -2.96
C ARG A 90 -15.14 15.50 -3.19
N PHE A 91 -14.57 14.64 -2.34
CA PHE A 91 -13.18 14.18 -2.48
C PHE A 91 -12.94 13.47 -3.82
N LEU A 92 -13.90 12.64 -4.24
CA LEU A 92 -13.85 11.88 -5.50
C LEU A 92 -14.23 12.71 -6.74
N GLY A 93 -14.82 13.89 -6.55
CA GLY A 93 -15.36 14.72 -7.64
C GLY A 93 -16.70 14.22 -8.17
N LEU A 94 -17.44 13.44 -7.38
CA LEU A 94 -18.76 12.93 -7.72
C LEU A 94 -19.86 13.89 -7.30
N GLN A 95 -20.91 13.96 -8.11
CA GLN A 95 -22.18 14.59 -7.78
C GLN A 95 -23.17 13.57 -7.21
N LEU A 96 -24.24 14.03 -6.58
CA LEU A 96 -25.24 13.15 -5.95
C LEU A 96 -25.90 12.17 -6.93
N CYS A 97 -25.99 12.54 -8.22
CA CYS A 97 -26.59 11.73 -9.27
C CYS A 97 -25.61 10.79 -9.97
N ASP A 98 -24.31 10.92 -9.69
CA ASP A 98 -23.29 10.12 -10.35
C ASP A 98 -23.29 8.67 -9.88
N THR A 99 -22.91 7.78 -10.79
CA THR A 99 -22.81 6.36 -10.48
C THR A 99 -21.55 6.11 -9.62
N VAL A 100 -21.76 5.54 -8.45
CA VAL A 100 -20.67 5.09 -7.56
C VAL A 100 -20.24 3.68 -7.99
N PRO A 101 -18.92 3.40 -8.07
CA PRO A 101 -18.42 2.05 -8.29
C PRO A 101 -18.88 1.08 -7.21
N ASP A 102 -19.33 -0.10 -7.61
CA ASP A 102 -19.70 -1.16 -6.69
C ASP A 102 -18.47 -1.85 -6.07
N ALA A 103 -18.68 -2.62 -5.00
CA ALA A 103 -17.64 -3.32 -4.28
C ALA A 103 -16.78 -4.22 -5.20
N LYS A 104 -17.43 -4.89 -6.17
CA LYS A 104 -16.75 -5.77 -7.11
C LYS A 104 -15.86 -5.00 -8.09
N THR A 105 -16.32 -3.85 -8.55
CA THR A 105 -15.51 -2.95 -9.40
C THR A 105 -14.30 -2.42 -8.65
N ILE A 106 -14.45 -2.05 -7.37
CA ILE A 106 -13.34 -1.60 -6.52
C ILE A 106 -12.32 -2.72 -6.32
N TRP A 107 -12.79 -3.93 -6.00
CA TRP A 107 -11.93 -5.10 -5.86
C TRP A 107 -11.17 -5.39 -7.16
N HIS A 108 -11.86 -5.40 -8.30
CA HIS A 108 -11.24 -5.69 -9.60
C HIS A 108 -10.16 -4.67 -9.97
N PHE A 109 -10.39 -3.41 -9.69
CA PHE A 109 -9.39 -2.36 -9.92
C PHE A 109 -8.11 -2.58 -9.09
N LYS A 110 -8.23 -3.05 -7.84
CA LYS A 110 -7.07 -3.39 -7.02
C LYS A 110 -6.29 -4.57 -7.59
N GLU A 111 -7.00 -5.61 -8.07
CA GLU A 111 -6.36 -6.75 -8.72
C GLU A 111 -5.62 -6.33 -10.00
N GLU A 112 -6.24 -5.48 -10.83
CA GLU A 112 -5.59 -4.95 -12.04
C GLU A 112 -4.32 -4.16 -11.74
N LEU A 113 -4.31 -3.33 -10.70
CA LEU A 113 -3.11 -2.62 -10.26
C LEU A 113 -2.01 -3.57 -9.77
N ASN A 114 -2.41 -4.64 -9.09
CA ASN A 114 -1.48 -5.65 -8.60
C ASN A 114 -0.92 -6.49 -9.75
N GLU A 115 -1.75 -6.94 -10.68
CA GLU A 115 -1.34 -7.70 -11.87
C GLU A 115 -0.41 -6.88 -12.79
N ALA A 116 -0.62 -5.57 -12.87
CA ALA A 116 0.24 -4.65 -13.62
C ALA A 116 1.54 -4.27 -12.89
N ASP A 117 1.76 -4.77 -11.67
CA ASP A 117 2.90 -4.42 -10.78
C ASP A 117 3.07 -2.91 -10.57
N MET A 118 1.97 -2.16 -10.57
CA MET A 118 1.96 -0.70 -10.53
C MET A 118 1.90 -0.10 -9.13
N LEU A 119 1.66 -0.93 -8.11
CA LEU A 119 1.48 -0.44 -6.74
C LEU A 119 2.71 0.31 -6.22
N GLU A 120 3.91 -0.21 -6.49
CA GLU A 120 5.16 0.45 -6.08
C GLU A 120 5.38 1.75 -6.87
N THR A 121 5.17 1.73 -8.19
CA THR A 121 5.32 2.92 -9.06
C THR A 121 4.39 4.06 -8.63
N VAL A 122 3.10 3.75 -8.41
CA VAL A 122 2.12 4.75 -7.98
C VAL A 122 2.42 5.25 -6.56
N PHE A 123 2.88 4.38 -5.68
CA PHE A 123 3.32 4.76 -4.34
C PHE A 123 4.52 5.72 -4.38
N ASP A 124 5.55 5.40 -5.18
CA ASP A 124 6.72 6.26 -5.31
C ASP A 124 6.35 7.63 -5.88
N GLN A 125 5.50 7.70 -6.90
CA GLN A 125 5.00 8.96 -7.46
C GLN A 125 4.21 9.77 -6.42
N PHE A 126 3.39 9.10 -5.60
CA PHE A 126 2.66 9.75 -4.51
C PHE A 126 3.62 10.34 -3.46
N VAL A 127 4.66 9.60 -3.08
CA VAL A 127 5.70 10.09 -2.16
C VAL A 127 6.45 11.27 -2.74
N GLU A 128 6.80 11.25 -4.03
CA GLU A 128 7.44 12.37 -4.71
C GLU A 128 6.58 13.62 -4.72
N GLU A 129 5.26 13.46 -4.87
CA GLU A 129 4.33 14.59 -4.77
C GLU A 129 4.33 15.19 -3.36
N LEU A 130 4.36 14.34 -2.32
CA LEU A 130 4.49 14.80 -0.93
C LEU A 130 5.83 15.51 -0.66
N GLU A 131 6.90 15.07 -1.31
CA GLU A 131 8.22 15.74 -1.25
C GLU A 131 8.16 17.13 -1.91
N ARG A 132 7.60 17.22 -3.12
CA ARG A 132 7.43 18.50 -3.84
C ARG A 132 6.63 19.52 -3.05
N ASN A 133 5.65 19.07 -2.30
CA ASN A 133 4.84 19.91 -1.42
C ASN A 133 5.47 20.16 -0.03
N GLY A 134 6.70 19.69 0.21
CA GLY A 134 7.43 19.88 1.47
C GLY A 134 6.86 19.15 2.68
N ILE A 135 5.94 18.21 2.47
CA ILE A 135 5.36 17.35 3.52
C ILE A 135 6.37 16.31 3.96
N VAL A 136 7.02 15.62 3.00
CA VAL A 136 8.17 14.75 3.27
C VAL A 136 9.43 15.58 3.17
N THR A 137 10.20 15.65 4.26
CA THR A 137 11.31 16.62 4.40
C THR A 137 12.68 16.01 4.13
N ARG A 138 12.81 14.70 4.10
CA ARG A 138 14.09 13.97 3.97
C ARG A 138 15.16 14.40 4.98
N SER A 139 14.75 14.92 6.14
CA SER A 139 15.66 15.35 7.22
C SER A 139 16.38 14.18 7.91
N GLY A 140 15.92 12.96 7.67
CA GLY A 140 16.46 11.70 8.13
C GLY A 140 15.45 10.58 7.88
N SER A 141 15.95 9.37 7.70
CA SER A 141 15.16 8.17 7.41
C SER A 141 15.27 7.17 8.56
N ILE A 142 14.16 6.59 8.97
CA ILE A 142 14.09 5.53 9.97
C ILE A 142 13.63 4.26 9.27
N VAL A 143 14.35 3.16 9.48
CA VAL A 143 14.00 1.85 8.94
C VAL A 143 13.60 0.91 10.05
N ASP A 144 12.56 0.13 9.81
CA ASP A 144 12.06 -0.90 10.73
C ASP A 144 11.33 -2.01 9.97
N ALA A 145 11.13 -3.16 10.63
CA ALA A 145 10.42 -4.30 10.08
C ALA A 145 9.38 -4.85 11.05
N THR A 146 8.18 -5.08 10.54
CA THR A 146 7.05 -5.60 11.30
C THR A 146 6.58 -6.93 10.71
N PHE A 147 6.28 -7.93 11.55
CA PHE A 147 5.69 -9.19 11.11
C PHE A 147 4.22 -8.99 10.70
N VAL A 148 3.85 -9.68 9.64
CA VAL A 148 2.47 -9.81 9.17
C VAL A 148 2.14 -11.30 9.22
N ASP A 149 1.50 -11.69 10.31
CA ASP A 149 1.10 -13.09 10.51
C ASP A 149 -0.08 -13.45 9.61
N VAL A 150 -0.01 -14.61 9.00
CA VAL A 150 -1.08 -15.18 8.17
C VAL A 150 -1.60 -16.47 8.78
N PRO A 151 -2.80 -16.94 8.41
CA PRO A 151 -3.34 -18.20 8.88
C PRO A 151 -2.38 -19.35 8.60
N ARG A 152 -2.08 -20.14 9.65
CA ARG A 152 -1.16 -21.28 9.53
C ARG A 152 -1.72 -22.33 8.60
N GLN A 153 -0.90 -22.76 7.64
CA GLN A 153 -1.27 -23.85 6.74
C GLN A 153 -1.15 -25.19 7.44
N ARG A 154 -2.09 -26.09 7.15
CA ARG A 154 -2.05 -27.49 7.60
C ARG A 154 -1.40 -28.35 6.50
N ASN A 155 -0.12 -28.15 6.27
CA ASN A 155 0.66 -28.96 5.33
C ASN A 155 1.31 -30.14 6.04
N THR A 156 1.49 -31.25 5.31
CA THR A 156 2.34 -32.34 5.78
C THR A 156 3.81 -31.91 5.76
N LYS A 157 4.68 -32.72 6.38
CA LYS A 157 6.13 -32.44 6.36
C LYS A 157 6.69 -32.52 4.93
N GLU A 158 6.20 -33.47 4.16
CA GLU A 158 6.57 -33.71 2.76
C GLU A 158 6.14 -32.53 1.88
N GLU A 159 4.90 -32.06 2.00
CA GLU A 159 4.41 -30.87 1.31
C GLU A 159 5.26 -29.64 1.62
N ASN A 160 5.57 -29.41 2.92
CA ASN A 160 6.42 -28.29 3.32
C ASN A 160 7.85 -28.40 2.76
N LYS A 161 8.39 -29.60 2.60
CA LYS A 161 9.69 -29.79 1.99
C LYS A 161 9.68 -29.38 0.52
N LEU A 162 8.71 -29.85 -0.26
CA LEU A 162 8.55 -29.49 -1.67
C LEU A 162 8.37 -27.96 -1.86
N ILE A 163 7.54 -27.35 -1.02
CA ILE A 163 7.33 -25.88 -1.05
C ILE A 163 8.64 -25.12 -0.77
N LYS A 164 9.48 -25.60 0.16
CA LYS A 164 10.79 -25.00 0.42
C LYS A 164 11.76 -25.13 -0.75
N GLU A 165 11.64 -26.19 -1.53
CA GLU A 165 12.43 -26.44 -2.73
C GLU A 165 11.88 -25.66 -3.96
N GLY A 166 10.84 -24.84 -3.76
CA GLY A 166 10.22 -24.02 -4.81
C GLY A 166 9.27 -24.78 -5.73
N THR A 167 8.89 -26.01 -5.34
CA THR A 167 7.96 -26.84 -6.08
C THR A 167 6.64 -26.99 -5.35
N THR A 168 5.56 -27.26 -6.08
CA THR A 168 4.26 -27.59 -5.48
C THR A 168 4.02 -29.10 -5.56
N PRO A 169 3.35 -29.71 -4.55
CA PRO A 169 2.99 -31.12 -4.60
C PRO A 169 2.16 -31.43 -5.86
N GLU A 170 2.55 -32.44 -6.64
CA GLU A 170 1.83 -32.84 -7.86
C GLU A 170 0.35 -33.14 -7.59
N ALA A 171 0.02 -33.65 -6.42
CA ALA A 171 -1.36 -33.90 -6.01
C ALA A 171 -2.23 -32.62 -6.00
N TRP A 172 -1.65 -31.44 -5.88
CA TRP A 172 -2.38 -30.16 -5.89
C TRP A 172 -2.67 -29.66 -7.32
N GLU A 173 -1.96 -30.16 -8.32
CA GLU A 173 -2.18 -29.82 -9.72
C GLU A 173 -3.37 -30.61 -10.33
N GLN A 174 -3.82 -31.67 -9.66
CA GLN A 174 -5.01 -32.40 -10.06
C GLN A 174 -6.26 -31.54 -9.90
N GLU A 175 -7.15 -31.58 -10.88
CA GLU A 175 -8.36 -30.74 -10.91
C GLU A 175 -9.23 -30.91 -9.66
N ALA A 176 -9.35 -32.14 -9.13
CA ALA A 176 -10.07 -32.46 -7.90
C ALA A 176 -9.47 -31.75 -6.64
N ASN A 177 -8.20 -31.37 -6.67
CA ASN A 177 -7.47 -30.73 -5.57
C ASN A 177 -7.11 -29.26 -5.82
N ARG A 178 -7.56 -28.67 -6.93
CA ARG A 178 -7.30 -27.28 -7.29
C ARG A 178 -7.66 -26.29 -6.17
N HIS A 179 -8.71 -26.59 -5.41
CA HIS A 179 -9.11 -25.80 -4.26
C HIS A 179 -8.08 -25.81 -3.11
N LYS A 180 -7.29 -26.88 -2.97
CA LYS A 180 -6.22 -26.94 -1.95
C LYS A 180 -5.13 -25.94 -2.26
N LYS A 181 -4.67 -25.85 -3.51
CA LYS A 181 -3.67 -24.88 -3.95
C LYS A 181 -4.15 -23.44 -3.74
N ALA A 182 -5.41 -23.15 -4.09
CA ALA A 182 -6.00 -21.82 -3.93
C ALA A 182 -6.14 -21.35 -2.47
N GLN A 183 -6.21 -22.31 -1.51
CA GLN A 183 -6.34 -22.02 -0.08
C GLN A 183 -4.98 -21.99 0.66
N LYS A 184 -3.88 -22.31 -0.04
CA LYS A 184 -2.55 -22.38 0.58
C LYS A 184 -1.70 -21.17 0.19
N ASP A 185 -1.06 -20.58 1.19
CA ASP A 185 -0.03 -19.58 0.96
C ASP A 185 1.34 -20.26 0.88
N ILE A 186 1.83 -20.43 -0.35
CA ILE A 186 3.10 -21.11 -0.62
C ILE A 186 4.32 -20.20 -0.42
N HIS A 187 4.13 -18.92 -0.17
CA HIS A 187 5.20 -17.92 -0.01
C HIS A 187 5.45 -17.57 1.46
N ALA A 188 4.47 -17.76 2.33
CA ALA A 188 4.62 -17.53 3.76
C ALA A 188 5.66 -18.48 4.37
N ARG A 189 6.45 -17.97 5.31
CA ARG A 189 7.52 -18.72 5.99
C ARG A 189 7.48 -18.51 7.50
N TRP A 190 8.12 -19.43 8.21
CA TRP A 190 8.31 -19.36 9.66
C TRP A 190 9.53 -18.53 10.01
N ALA A 191 9.39 -17.69 11.01
CA ALA A 191 10.49 -17.00 11.67
C ALA A 191 10.33 -17.08 13.20
N ILE A 192 11.44 -16.91 13.92
CA ILE A 192 11.44 -16.84 15.39
C ILE A 192 12.09 -15.52 15.77
N LYS A 193 11.39 -14.66 16.52
CA LYS A 193 11.93 -13.45 17.13
C LYS A 193 11.54 -13.43 18.61
N ASN A 194 12.51 -13.20 19.49
CA ASN A 194 12.30 -13.13 20.95
C ASN A 194 11.56 -14.36 21.53
N LYS A 195 11.86 -15.57 21.03
CA LYS A 195 11.20 -16.84 21.36
C LYS A 195 9.75 -16.98 20.89
N GLU A 196 9.19 -16.00 20.19
CA GLU A 196 7.89 -16.07 19.54
C GLU A 196 8.02 -16.59 18.11
N LYS A 197 7.06 -17.41 17.69
CA LYS A 197 7.01 -18.01 16.34
C LYS A 197 5.99 -17.26 15.48
N HIS A 198 6.48 -16.66 14.41
CA HIS A 198 5.69 -15.96 13.40
C HIS A 198 5.61 -16.82 12.13
N TYR A 199 4.43 -16.88 11.52
CA TYR A 199 4.23 -17.51 10.22
C TYR A 199 3.57 -16.51 9.27
N GLY A 200 4.26 -16.15 8.20
CA GLY A 200 3.74 -15.17 7.25
C GLY A 200 4.86 -14.39 6.57
N TYR A 201 4.74 -13.08 6.65
CA TYR A 201 5.59 -12.10 5.97
C TYR A 201 6.19 -11.10 6.95
N LYS A 202 7.15 -10.34 6.45
CA LYS A 202 7.62 -9.09 7.07
C LYS A 202 7.33 -7.93 6.13
N ASN A 203 6.87 -6.83 6.69
CA ASN A 203 6.80 -5.54 6.02
C ASN A 203 7.96 -4.68 6.52
N HIS A 204 8.93 -4.46 5.65
CA HIS A 204 10.06 -3.56 5.89
C HIS A 204 9.67 -2.17 5.41
N ILE A 205 9.78 -1.18 6.26
CA ILE A 205 9.39 0.20 5.97
C ILE A 205 10.53 1.17 6.20
N LYS A 206 10.56 2.21 5.41
CA LYS A 206 11.36 3.41 5.63
C LYS A 206 10.42 4.61 5.78
N ILE A 207 10.58 5.37 6.86
CA ILE A 207 9.78 6.55 7.14
C ILE A 207 10.64 7.81 7.19
N ASP A 208 10.10 8.94 6.77
CA ASP A 208 10.71 10.24 7.02
C ASP A 208 10.66 10.57 8.51
N LYS A 209 11.81 10.94 9.09
CA LYS A 209 11.94 11.17 10.54
C LYS A 209 11.00 12.25 11.05
N LYS A 210 10.77 13.32 10.29
CA LYS A 210 9.99 14.48 10.71
C LYS A 210 8.50 14.27 10.47
N SER A 211 8.11 13.92 9.27
CA SER A 211 6.70 13.74 8.91
C SER A 211 6.10 12.41 9.35
N LYS A 212 6.93 11.41 9.65
CA LYS A 212 6.52 10.02 9.96
C LYS A 212 5.81 9.31 8.82
N ILE A 213 5.89 9.84 7.62
CA ILE A 213 5.30 9.24 6.41
C ILE A 213 6.22 8.13 5.91
N ILE A 214 5.62 7.00 5.51
CA ILE A 214 6.34 5.90 4.86
C ILE A 214 6.79 6.40 3.49
N THR A 215 8.10 6.32 3.23
CA THR A 215 8.70 6.77 1.96
C THR A 215 9.16 5.62 1.09
N LYS A 216 9.36 4.44 1.66
CA LYS A 216 9.57 3.18 0.95
C LYS A 216 9.06 2.01 1.79
N TYR A 217 8.65 0.96 1.11
CA TYR A 217 8.27 -0.30 1.74
C TYR A 217 8.72 -1.50 0.91
N ARG A 218 8.84 -2.64 1.57
CA ARG A 218 9.08 -3.92 0.92
C ARG A 218 8.49 -5.05 1.75
N ALA A 219 7.74 -5.94 1.09
CA ALA A 219 7.21 -7.14 1.70
C ALA A 219 8.10 -8.34 1.34
N THR A 220 8.47 -9.14 2.33
CA THR A 220 9.24 -10.38 2.14
C THR A 220 8.63 -11.50 2.96
N SER A 221 9.02 -12.76 2.71
CA SER A 221 8.66 -13.83 3.63
C SER A 221 9.30 -13.59 5.02
N ALA A 222 8.65 -14.06 6.08
CA ALA A 222 9.07 -13.78 7.47
C ALA A 222 10.49 -14.23 7.80
N GLU A 223 11.05 -15.21 7.09
CA GLU A 223 12.41 -15.73 7.32
C GLU A 223 13.53 -14.80 6.87
N VAL A 224 13.23 -13.81 6.00
CA VAL A 224 14.25 -12.88 5.49
C VAL A 224 14.72 -11.98 6.62
N HIS A 225 16.04 -11.86 6.78
CA HIS A 225 16.64 -11.01 7.80
C HIS A 225 16.56 -9.53 7.41
N ASP A 226 16.23 -8.67 8.37
CA ASP A 226 15.95 -7.25 8.16
C ASP A 226 17.12 -6.50 7.49
N SER A 227 18.37 -6.84 7.86
CA SER A 227 19.57 -6.26 7.27
C SER A 227 19.70 -6.47 5.75
N ARG A 228 19.14 -7.55 5.21
CA ARG A 228 19.22 -7.85 3.77
C ARG A 228 18.37 -6.91 2.93
N GLU A 229 17.33 -6.36 3.52
CA GLU A 229 16.36 -5.50 2.83
C GLU A 229 16.75 -4.02 2.86
N LEU A 230 17.75 -3.63 3.66
CA LEU A 230 18.19 -2.23 3.71
C LEU A 230 18.60 -1.69 2.34
N LYS A 231 19.30 -2.48 1.52
CA LYS A 231 19.73 -2.09 0.17
C LYS A 231 18.58 -1.68 -0.75
N HIS A 232 17.36 -2.21 -0.52
CA HIS A 232 16.16 -1.90 -1.28
C HIS A 232 15.39 -0.69 -0.72
N LEU A 233 15.55 -0.42 0.57
CA LEU A 233 14.92 0.72 1.25
C LEU A 233 15.77 1.99 1.16
N PHE A 234 17.09 1.83 1.12
CA PHE A 234 18.04 2.94 1.16
C PHE A 234 18.16 3.64 -0.20
N GLU A 235 18.07 4.97 -0.19
CA GLU A 235 18.21 5.83 -1.37
C GLU A 235 19.41 6.76 -1.18
N GLN A 236 20.56 6.41 -1.77
CA GLN A 236 21.84 7.09 -1.56
C GLN A 236 21.77 8.62 -1.74
N GLN A 237 20.99 9.11 -2.69
CA GLN A 237 20.87 10.55 -2.97
C GLN A 237 19.94 11.29 -2.00
N LYS A 238 18.99 10.58 -1.40
CA LYS A 238 17.94 11.15 -0.56
C LYS A 238 18.19 10.96 0.94
N ASP A 239 18.80 9.84 1.34
CA ASP A 239 18.98 9.45 2.75
C ASP A 239 20.28 9.98 3.33
N LYS A 240 20.29 11.24 3.78
CA LYS A 240 21.46 11.87 4.40
C LYS A 240 21.74 11.40 5.83
N ARG A 241 20.71 10.92 6.54
CA ARG A 241 20.78 10.40 7.91
C ARG A 241 19.92 9.17 8.01
N LEU A 242 20.49 8.07 8.49
CA LEU A 242 19.80 6.79 8.62
C LEU A 242 19.75 6.35 10.08
N TYR A 243 18.56 5.98 10.54
CA TYR A 243 18.28 5.46 11.88
C TYR A 243 17.64 4.07 11.74
N GLY A 244 17.98 3.17 12.61
CA GLY A 244 17.44 1.82 12.69
C GLY A 244 17.82 1.14 13.99
N ASP A 245 17.27 -0.02 14.23
CA ASP A 245 17.65 -0.87 15.36
C ASP A 245 18.91 -1.69 15.03
N SER A 246 19.39 -2.46 16.01
CA SER A 246 20.60 -3.28 15.87
C SER A 246 20.45 -4.46 14.90
N ALA A 247 19.27 -4.77 14.39
CA ALA A 247 19.06 -5.76 13.34
C ALA A 247 19.61 -5.30 11.98
N TYR A 248 19.78 -3.98 11.81
CA TYR A 248 20.38 -3.37 10.61
C TYR A 248 21.89 -3.13 10.76
N THR A 249 22.60 -3.93 11.57
CA THR A 249 24.05 -3.87 11.71
C THR A 249 24.73 -5.01 10.95
N GLY A 250 26.02 -4.84 10.60
CA GLY A 250 26.85 -5.85 9.95
C GLY A 250 27.51 -5.35 8.66
N GLU A 251 28.48 -6.10 8.14
CA GLU A 251 29.27 -5.72 6.97
C GLU A 251 28.43 -5.47 5.72
N ALA A 252 27.42 -6.33 5.47
CA ALA A 252 26.51 -6.17 4.35
C ALA A 252 25.68 -4.89 4.39
N VAL A 253 25.39 -4.39 5.58
CA VAL A 253 24.69 -3.11 5.80
C VAL A 253 25.65 -1.95 5.63
N GLN A 254 26.84 -2.04 6.22
CA GLN A 254 27.85 -1.00 6.13
C GLN A 254 28.28 -0.75 4.70
N SER A 255 28.41 -1.80 3.88
CA SER A 255 28.74 -1.67 2.47
C SER A 255 27.67 -0.96 1.62
N CYS A 256 26.41 -0.94 2.08
CA CYS A 256 25.32 -0.25 1.40
C CYS A 256 25.22 1.24 1.76
N ILE A 257 25.82 1.68 2.88
CA ILE A 257 25.71 3.04 3.39
C ILE A 257 26.99 3.82 3.04
N PRO A 258 26.94 4.82 2.16
CA PRO A 258 28.12 5.60 1.81
C PRO A 258 28.57 6.50 2.97
N GLU A 259 29.85 6.88 2.98
CA GLU A 259 30.43 7.77 4.00
C GLU A 259 29.74 9.15 4.09
N THR A 260 29.07 9.55 3.03
CA THR A 260 28.28 10.81 2.98
C THR A 260 26.98 10.75 3.77
N THR A 261 26.54 9.54 4.16
CA THR A 261 25.34 9.33 4.96
C THR A 261 25.71 9.20 6.43
N LEU A 262 25.10 10.04 7.27
CA LEU A 262 25.27 9.94 8.72
C LEU A 262 24.52 8.69 9.24
N ASN A 263 25.27 7.61 9.48
CA ASN A 263 24.74 6.39 10.05
C ASN A 263 24.50 6.58 11.56
N ARG A 264 23.26 6.38 11.99
CA ARG A 264 22.76 6.45 13.38
C ARG A 264 22.00 5.18 13.76
N ILE A 265 22.30 4.06 13.11
CA ILE A 265 21.77 2.75 13.49
C ILE A 265 22.35 2.37 14.86
N HIS A 266 21.49 1.86 15.75
CA HIS A 266 21.88 1.47 17.10
C HIS A 266 22.80 0.26 17.03
N GLU A 267 23.99 0.35 17.62
CA GLU A 267 24.87 -0.81 17.80
C GLU A 267 24.33 -1.71 18.90
N LYS A 268 24.60 -3.03 18.80
CA LYS A 268 24.28 -3.96 19.88
C LYS A 268 25.09 -3.58 21.11
N GLY A 269 24.40 -3.08 22.13
CA GLY A 269 25.02 -2.95 23.45
C GLY A 269 25.33 -4.34 24.02
N TYR A 270 26.58 -4.60 24.28
CA TYR A 270 26.94 -5.75 25.14
C TYR A 270 26.44 -5.44 26.56
N ARG A 271 25.53 -6.31 27.06
CA ARG A 271 25.21 -6.37 28.49
C ARG A 271 26.22 -7.27 29.17
#